data_60f71fe1a9daf23d55d4536a24886774
#
_entry.id   60f71fe1a9daf23d55d4536a24886774
#
_cell.length_a   1.000
_cell.length_b   1.000
_cell.length_c   1.000
_cell.angle_alpha   90.00
_cell.angle_beta   90.00
_cell.angle_gamma   90.00
#
_symmetry.space_group_name_H-M   'P 1'
#
loop_
_entity.id
_entity.type
_entity.pdbx_description
1 polymer ?
#
loop_
_entity_poly.entity_id
_entity_poly.type
_entity_poly.pdbx_seq_one_letter_code
_entity_poly.pdbx_strand_id
1 'polypeptide(L)'
;YLISADRHFLHTMWPTVDKAIGFVLSLQSEHGEVDWAVDGSGKAKGDALVTGCSSIFKSLECAHNIAVTLGEDRAHWLTARDRLGKALRHKPERFDRTWESKSRYSMDWFYPVLAGVYTGARARMRLASRWNEFVEDKLGCRCEKQQPWVTIAETCELVMALLAAGDHARAVEVYSWLQQWRTSDGSYWTGYQLVEDLLWPDEKPTWTAGAILLA
;
A
#
# COMPACT_ATOMS: atom_id res chain seq x y z
N TYR A 1 -17.53 -6.08 5.10
CA TYR A 1 -18.04 -6.97 6.18
C TYR A 1 -17.80 -6.38 7.56
N LEU A 2 -16.58 -5.94 7.88
CA LEU A 2 -16.28 -5.39 9.23
C LEU A 2 -17.20 -4.23 9.63
N ILE A 3 -17.68 -3.44 8.65
CA ILE A 3 -18.59 -2.31 8.89
C ILE A 3 -20.05 -2.78 8.89
N SER A 4 -20.46 -3.59 7.94
CA SER A 4 -21.86 -3.98 7.71
C SER A 4 -22.30 -5.27 8.42
N ALA A 5 -21.35 -6.09 8.87
CA ALA A 5 -21.55 -7.46 9.36
C ALA A 5 -22.30 -8.38 8.38
N ASP A 6 -22.32 -8.04 7.10
CA ASP A 6 -23.08 -8.75 6.06
C ASP A 6 -22.36 -10.05 5.66
N ARG A 7 -22.82 -11.17 6.22
CA ARG A 7 -22.31 -12.52 5.88
C ARG A 7 -22.71 -12.97 4.48
N HIS A 8 -23.85 -12.51 3.95
CA HIS A 8 -24.26 -12.83 2.59
C HIS A 8 -23.27 -12.25 1.58
N PHE A 9 -22.83 -11.01 1.79
CA PHE A 9 -21.76 -10.40 0.99
C PHE A 9 -20.48 -11.25 1.00
N LEU A 10 -20.06 -11.76 2.18
CA LEU A 10 -18.87 -12.62 2.26
C LEU A 10 -19.05 -13.90 1.43
N HIS A 11 -20.19 -14.60 1.56
CA HIS A 11 -20.46 -15.82 0.80
C HIS A 11 -20.47 -15.55 -0.71
N THR A 12 -21.07 -14.43 -1.14
CA THR A 12 -21.12 -14.03 -2.55
C THR A 12 -19.72 -13.77 -3.12
N MET A 13 -18.84 -13.11 -2.36
CA MET A 13 -17.50 -12.74 -2.81
C MET A 13 -16.47 -13.85 -2.64
N TRP A 14 -16.76 -14.87 -1.82
CA TRP A 14 -15.80 -15.91 -1.48
C TRP A 14 -15.17 -16.63 -2.69
N PRO A 15 -15.93 -17.07 -3.72
CA PRO A 15 -15.32 -17.72 -4.88
C PRO A 15 -14.32 -16.82 -5.62
N THR A 16 -14.54 -15.51 -5.62
CA THR A 16 -13.64 -14.54 -6.23
C THR A 16 -12.37 -14.38 -5.39
N VAL A 17 -12.51 -14.26 -4.08
CA VAL A 17 -11.39 -14.16 -3.14
C VAL A 17 -10.50 -15.40 -3.22
N ASP A 18 -11.09 -16.60 -3.17
CA ASP A 18 -10.36 -17.87 -3.21
C ASP A 18 -9.57 -18.03 -4.51
N LYS A 19 -10.19 -17.74 -5.66
CA LYS A 19 -9.51 -17.76 -6.96
C LYS A 19 -8.38 -16.72 -7.06
N ALA A 20 -8.62 -15.50 -6.60
CA ALA A 20 -7.62 -14.43 -6.66
C ALA A 20 -6.39 -14.77 -5.81
N ILE A 21 -6.60 -15.26 -4.58
CA ILE A 21 -5.50 -15.70 -3.72
C ILE A 21 -4.80 -16.93 -4.30
N GLY A 22 -5.54 -17.90 -4.85
CA GLY A 22 -4.95 -19.06 -5.53
C GLY A 22 -4.04 -18.65 -6.69
N PHE A 23 -4.45 -17.68 -7.51
CA PHE A 23 -3.63 -17.13 -8.58
C PHE A 23 -2.36 -16.46 -8.02
N VAL A 24 -2.48 -15.60 -7.03
CA VAL A 24 -1.34 -14.91 -6.40
C VAL A 24 -0.34 -15.93 -5.84
N LEU A 25 -0.83 -16.97 -5.16
CA LEU A 25 0.03 -18.01 -4.57
C LEU A 25 0.73 -18.87 -5.62
N SER A 26 0.14 -19.05 -6.79
CA SER A 26 0.80 -19.74 -7.90
C SER A 26 2.04 -19.00 -8.44
N LEU A 27 2.17 -17.72 -8.13
CA LEU A 27 3.29 -16.85 -8.50
C LEU A 27 4.30 -16.65 -7.36
N GLN A 28 4.07 -17.25 -6.19
CA GLN A 28 4.99 -17.14 -5.08
C GLN A 28 6.22 -18.03 -5.30
N SER A 29 7.40 -17.40 -5.31
CA SER A 29 8.67 -18.11 -5.48
C SER A 29 9.03 -18.97 -4.26
N GLU A 30 10.00 -19.86 -4.41
CA GLU A 30 10.60 -20.60 -3.30
C GLU A 30 11.26 -19.69 -2.25
N HIS A 31 11.68 -18.49 -2.64
CA HIS A 31 12.30 -17.49 -1.76
C HIS A 31 11.27 -16.65 -0.99
N GLY A 32 10.00 -16.70 -1.40
CA GLY A 32 8.87 -16.12 -0.68
C GLY A 32 8.25 -14.87 -1.31
N GLU A 33 8.94 -14.17 -2.22
CA GLU A 33 8.37 -13.07 -2.98
C GLU A 33 7.33 -13.57 -3.99
N VAL A 34 6.43 -12.69 -4.43
CA VAL A 34 5.42 -12.97 -5.45
C VAL A 34 5.75 -12.15 -6.70
N ASP A 35 5.80 -12.79 -7.84
CA ASP A 35 6.07 -12.14 -9.12
C ASP A 35 4.96 -11.14 -9.45
N TRP A 36 5.37 -9.99 -9.98
CA TRP A 36 4.48 -8.85 -10.22
C TRP A 36 3.53 -9.06 -11.40
N ALA A 37 3.88 -9.96 -12.33
CA ALA A 37 3.10 -10.22 -13.54
C ALA A 37 3.40 -11.59 -14.14
N VAL A 38 2.52 -11.99 -15.03
CA VAL A 38 2.71 -13.12 -15.95
C VAL A 38 2.72 -12.61 -17.39
N ASP A 39 3.33 -13.37 -18.28
CA ASP A 39 3.22 -13.15 -19.73
C ASP A 39 1.92 -13.74 -20.30
N GLY A 40 1.70 -13.59 -21.60
CA GLY A 40 0.51 -14.10 -22.28
C GLY A 40 0.35 -15.63 -22.25
N SER A 41 1.38 -16.39 -21.87
CA SER A 41 1.34 -17.84 -21.65
C SER A 41 1.05 -18.22 -20.18
N GLY A 42 0.95 -17.25 -19.29
CA GLY A 42 0.79 -17.47 -17.85
C GLY A 42 2.11 -17.70 -17.10
N LYS A 43 3.26 -17.55 -17.77
CA LYS A 43 4.58 -17.70 -17.14
C LYS A 43 4.94 -16.45 -16.35
N ALA A 44 5.39 -16.64 -15.11
CA ALA A 44 5.86 -15.59 -14.23
C ALA A 44 7.03 -14.78 -14.86
N LYS A 45 7.02 -13.45 -14.65
CA LYS A 45 8.03 -12.53 -15.20
C LYS A 45 9.39 -12.60 -14.49
N GLY A 46 9.47 -13.29 -13.37
CA GLY A 46 10.72 -13.53 -12.65
C GLY A 46 11.22 -12.31 -11.87
N ASP A 47 10.34 -11.36 -11.52
CA ASP A 47 10.67 -10.21 -10.68
C ASP A 47 9.52 -9.81 -9.77
N ALA A 48 9.81 -9.05 -8.71
CA ALA A 48 8.84 -8.66 -7.70
C ALA A 48 8.97 -7.19 -7.31
N LEU A 49 7.86 -6.60 -6.88
CA LEU A 49 7.77 -5.22 -6.38
C LEU A 49 7.54 -5.22 -4.88
N VAL A 50 8.28 -4.42 -4.12
CA VAL A 50 8.09 -4.24 -2.67
C VAL A 50 6.67 -3.78 -2.36
N THR A 51 6.16 -2.78 -3.08
CA THR A 51 4.80 -2.25 -2.93
C THR A 51 3.74 -3.32 -3.20
N GLY A 52 3.82 -4.03 -4.34
CA GLY A 52 2.89 -5.10 -4.70
C GLY A 52 2.91 -6.25 -3.69
N CYS A 53 4.09 -6.70 -3.32
CA CYS A 53 4.27 -7.75 -2.31
C CYS A 53 3.76 -7.33 -0.92
N SER A 54 3.88 -6.05 -0.54
CA SER A 54 3.31 -5.53 0.70
C SER A 54 1.78 -5.58 0.69
N SER A 55 1.15 -5.19 -0.41
CA SER A 55 -0.31 -5.29 -0.59
C SER A 55 -0.78 -6.75 -0.54
N ILE A 56 -0.05 -7.66 -1.19
CA ILE A 56 -0.34 -9.11 -1.15
C ILE A 56 -0.21 -9.65 0.27
N PHE A 57 0.79 -9.22 1.03
CA PHE A 57 0.97 -9.62 2.43
C PHE A 57 -0.27 -9.30 3.28
N LYS A 58 -0.84 -8.11 3.11
CA LYS A 58 -2.09 -7.71 3.78
C LYS A 58 -3.30 -8.44 3.23
N SER A 59 -3.38 -8.64 1.92
CA SER A 59 -4.48 -9.36 1.27
C SER A 59 -4.57 -10.81 1.75
N LEU A 60 -3.45 -11.50 1.95
CA LEU A 60 -3.40 -12.86 2.50
C LEU A 60 -3.96 -12.92 3.93
N GLU A 61 -3.65 -11.94 4.77
CA GLU A 61 -4.22 -11.82 6.12
C GLU A 61 -5.73 -11.62 6.07
N CYS A 62 -6.19 -10.67 5.26
CA CYS A 62 -7.61 -10.36 5.13
C CYS A 62 -8.40 -11.56 4.58
N ALA A 63 -7.87 -12.23 3.54
CA ALA A 63 -8.49 -13.40 2.93
C ALA A 63 -8.56 -14.57 3.91
N HIS A 64 -7.51 -14.81 4.71
CA HIS A 64 -7.54 -15.83 5.76
C HIS A 64 -8.61 -15.52 6.82
N ASN A 65 -8.73 -14.26 7.26
CA ASN A 65 -9.77 -13.86 8.21
C ASN A 65 -11.19 -14.07 7.65
N ILE A 66 -11.39 -13.84 6.35
CA ILE A 66 -12.64 -14.17 5.66
C ILE A 66 -12.88 -15.68 5.68
N ALA A 67 -11.88 -16.49 5.32
CA ALA A 67 -11.97 -17.94 5.35
C ALA A 67 -12.39 -18.46 6.74
N VAL A 68 -11.72 -18.00 7.80
CA VAL A 68 -12.08 -18.35 9.18
C VAL A 68 -13.52 -17.96 9.52
N THR A 69 -13.97 -16.77 9.10
CA THR A 69 -15.35 -16.30 9.32
C THR A 69 -16.39 -17.19 8.61
N LEU A 70 -16.04 -17.77 7.47
CA LEU A 70 -16.90 -18.63 6.67
C LEU A 70 -16.78 -20.12 7.06
N GLY A 71 -15.82 -20.49 7.93
CA GLY A 71 -15.55 -21.88 8.30
C GLY A 71 -14.73 -22.64 7.25
N GLU A 72 -14.03 -21.93 6.37
CA GLU A 72 -13.19 -22.51 5.33
C GLU A 72 -11.75 -22.72 5.82
N ASP A 73 -11.16 -23.89 5.55
CA ASP A 73 -9.75 -24.13 5.88
C ASP A 73 -8.82 -23.57 4.78
N ARG A 74 -8.10 -22.53 5.14
CA ARG A 74 -7.08 -21.89 4.31
C ARG A 74 -5.84 -21.53 5.15
N ALA A 75 -5.48 -22.34 6.13
CA ALA A 75 -4.32 -22.10 6.99
C ALA A 75 -2.99 -21.93 6.22
N HIS A 76 -2.85 -22.57 5.07
CA HIS A 76 -1.68 -22.43 4.21
C HIS A 76 -1.46 -21.00 3.69
N TRP A 77 -2.49 -20.15 3.65
CA TRP A 77 -2.34 -18.73 3.29
C TRP A 77 -1.50 -17.95 4.30
N LEU A 78 -1.61 -18.28 5.60
CA LEU A 78 -0.75 -17.68 6.62
C LEU A 78 0.71 -18.12 6.45
N THR A 79 0.95 -19.39 6.08
CA THR A 79 2.30 -19.87 5.77
C THR A 79 2.90 -19.10 4.59
N ALA A 80 2.13 -18.89 3.53
CA ALA A 80 2.54 -18.11 2.37
C ALA A 80 2.81 -16.64 2.75
N ARG A 81 1.93 -16.04 3.55
CA ARG A 81 2.10 -14.68 4.09
C ARG A 81 3.40 -14.55 4.88
N ASP A 82 3.70 -15.52 5.76
CA ASP A 82 4.92 -15.47 6.57
C ASP A 82 6.19 -15.60 5.72
N ARG A 83 6.18 -16.44 4.68
CA ARG A 83 7.27 -16.53 3.70
C ARG A 83 7.48 -15.21 2.97
N LEU A 84 6.39 -14.59 2.50
CA LEU A 84 6.42 -13.27 1.85
C LEU A 84 6.95 -12.19 2.79
N GLY A 85 6.47 -12.16 4.04
CA GLY A 85 6.94 -11.24 5.06
C GLY A 85 8.43 -11.40 5.39
N LYS A 86 8.97 -12.63 5.37
CA LYS A 86 10.41 -12.88 5.52
C LYS A 86 11.19 -12.34 4.31
N ALA A 87 10.69 -12.53 3.09
CA ALA A 87 11.32 -11.98 1.89
C ALA A 87 11.37 -10.45 1.95
N LEU A 88 10.25 -9.78 2.24
CA LEU A 88 10.16 -8.33 2.36
C LEU A 88 11.10 -7.73 3.43
N ARG A 89 11.33 -8.46 4.53
CA ARG A 89 12.17 -7.97 5.63
C ARG A 89 13.65 -8.27 5.47
N HIS A 90 14.01 -9.35 4.77
CA HIS A 90 15.36 -9.91 4.87
C HIS A 90 16.00 -10.26 3.53
N LYS A 91 15.31 -10.08 2.40
CA LYS A 91 15.81 -10.43 1.06
C LYS A 91 15.59 -9.30 0.06
N PRO A 92 16.15 -8.09 0.28
CA PRO A 92 15.94 -6.95 -0.61
C PRO A 92 16.42 -7.24 -2.05
N GLU A 93 17.38 -8.13 -2.22
CA GLU A 93 17.89 -8.57 -3.53
C GLU A 93 16.88 -9.33 -4.37
N ARG A 94 15.71 -9.68 -3.81
CA ARG A 94 14.64 -10.40 -4.53
C ARG A 94 13.67 -9.46 -5.24
N PHE A 95 13.84 -8.15 -5.08
CA PHE A 95 12.98 -7.12 -5.65
C PHE A 95 13.75 -6.25 -6.63
N ASP A 96 13.07 -5.71 -7.64
CA ASP A 96 13.64 -4.81 -8.64
C ASP A 96 14.85 -5.40 -9.40
N ARG A 97 14.83 -6.70 -9.72
CA ARG A 97 15.95 -7.41 -10.36
C ARG A 97 16.14 -7.09 -11.83
N THR A 98 15.06 -6.75 -12.53
CA THR A 98 15.01 -6.61 -13.99
C THR A 98 14.83 -5.17 -14.46
N TRP A 99 14.72 -4.21 -13.52
CA TRP A 99 14.56 -2.78 -13.78
C TRP A 99 15.25 -1.94 -12.70
N GLU A 100 15.24 -0.63 -12.92
CA GLU A 100 15.70 0.33 -11.91
C GLU A 100 14.89 0.21 -10.61
N SER A 101 15.59 0.37 -9.49
CA SER A 101 14.96 0.29 -8.17
C SER A 101 13.77 1.24 -8.04
N LYS A 102 12.68 0.70 -7.53
CA LYS A 102 11.45 1.46 -7.23
C LYS A 102 11.54 2.25 -5.92
N SER A 103 12.67 2.17 -5.23
CA SER A 103 12.90 2.92 -3.98
C SER A 103 12.80 4.46 -4.15
N ARG A 104 12.81 4.95 -5.39
CA ARG A 104 12.54 6.36 -5.69
C ARG A 104 11.08 6.79 -5.45
N TYR A 105 10.15 5.84 -5.37
CA TYR A 105 8.73 6.10 -5.10
C TYR A 105 8.43 6.01 -3.61
N SER A 106 7.60 6.91 -3.10
CA SER A 106 7.22 6.95 -1.68
C SER A 106 6.46 5.71 -1.22
N MET A 107 5.65 5.11 -2.09
CA MET A 107 4.93 3.87 -1.80
C MET A 107 5.89 2.72 -1.43
N ASP A 108 7.06 2.63 -2.07
CA ASP A 108 8.07 1.62 -1.74
C ASP A 108 8.62 1.77 -0.31
N TRP A 109 8.60 3.00 0.21
CA TRP A 109 9.03 3.32 1.56
C TRP A 109 7.95 3.02 2.60
N PHE A 110 6.70 3.52 2.45
CA PHE A 110 5.70 3.42 3.51
C PHE A 110 4.76 2.20 3.38
N TYR A 111 4.53 1.59 2.21
CA TYR A 111 3.64 0.44 2.04
C TYR A 111 3.97 -0.76 2.93
N PRO A 112 5.25 -1.13 3.14
CA PRO A 112 5.56 -2.20 4.08
C PRO A 112 5.12 -1.91 5.53
N VAL A 113 4.98 -0.64 5.92
CA VAL A 113 4.41 -0.25 7.22
C VAL A 113 2.89 -0.30 7.15
N LEU A 114 2.28 0.31 6.14
CA LEU A 114 0.84 0.32 5.92
C LEU A 114 0.25 -1.10 5.89
N ALA A 115 0.94 -2.03 5.25
CA ALA A 115 0.53 -3.42 5.15
C ALA A 115 0.83 -4.27 6.41
N GLY A 116 1.56 -3.73 7.39
CA GLY A 116 1.90 -4.45 8.63
C GLY A 116 3.10 -5.40 8.50
N VAL A 117 3.92 -5.28 7.45
CA VAL A 117 5.20 -6.01 7.34
C VAL A 117 6.18 -5.55 8.41
N TYR A 118 6.23 -4.24 8.66
CA TYR A 118 6.92 -3.63 9.80
C TYR A 118 5.91 -3.04 10.76
N THR A 119 6.10 -3.28 12.07
CA THR A 119 5.23 -2.81 13.15
C THR A 119 6.02 -2.19 14.28
N GLY A 120 5.37 -1.42 15.15
CA GLY A 120 5.95 -0.85 16.35
C GLY A 120 7.21 0.00 16.08
N ALA A 121 8.28 -0.20 16.84
CA ALA A 121 9.51 0.59 16.72
C ALA A 121 10.14 0.50 15.31
N ARG A 122 10.11 -0.69 14.68
CA ARG A 122 10.66 -0.87 13.33
C ARG A 122 9.89 -0.09 12.27
N ALA A 123 8.56 0.00 12.40
CA ALA A 123 7.72 0.82 11.53
C ALA A 123 8.10 2.30 11.66
N ARG A 124 8.19 2.82 12.89
CA ARG A 124 8.58 4.21 13.14
C ARG A 124 9.99 4.53 12.62
N MET A 125 10.95 3.63 12.84
CA MET A 125 12.31 3.80 12.30
C MET A 125 12.31 3.85 10.77
N ARG A 126 11.55 2.99 10.10
CA ARG A 126 11.44 2.99 8.64
C ARG A 126 10.82 4.30 8.13
N LEU A 127 9.74 4.78 8.75
CA LEU A 127 9.13 6.04 8.36
C LEU A 127 10.07 7.23 8.61
N ALA A 128 10.80 7.25 9.73
CA ALA A 128 11.75 8.32 10.02
C ALA A 128 12.96 8.33 9.06
N SER A 129 13.41 7.16 8.58
CA SER A 129 14.65 7.02 7.82
C SER A 129 14.69 7.75 6.48
N ARG A 130 13.51 7.97 5.88
CA ARG A 130 13.40 8.62 4.55
C ARG A 130 12.39 9.78 4.54
N TRP A 131 12.02 10.28 5.71
CA TRP A 131 11.05 11.36 5.86
C TRP A 131 11.39 12.56 4.98
N ASN A 132 12.61 13.05 5.07
CA ASN A 132 13.08 14.24 4.36
C ASN A 132 13.25 14.02 2.83
N GLU A 133 13.15 12.77 2.35
CA GLU A 133 13.21 12.50 0.91
C GLU A 133 11.82 12.68 0.25
N PHE A 134 10.74 12.40 1.02
CA PHE A 134 9.40 12.31 0.47
C PHE A 134 8.40 13.31 1.06
N VAL A 135 8.67 13.88 2.22
CA VAL A 135 7.69 14.75 2.88
C VAL A 135 8.08 16.21 2.72
N GLU A 136 7.18 16.98 2.12
CA GLU A 136 7.23 18.43 2.06
C GLU A 136 6.40 19.00 3.20
N ASP A 137 7.08 19.75 4.07
CA ASP A 137 6.45 20.34 5.26
C ASP A 137 5.23 21.17 4.89
N LYS A 138 4.12 20.92 5.57
CA LYS A 138 2.81 21.55 5.37
C LYS A 138 2.16 21.37 4.00
N LEU A 139 2.76 20.58 3.09
CA LEU A 139 2.23 20.35 1.75
C LEU A 139 1.76 18.90 1.55
N GLY A 140 2.59 17.91 1.91
CA GLY A 140 2.24 16.51 1.77
C GLY A 140 3.39 15.59 1.37
N CYS A 141 3.05 14.41 0.86
CA CYS A 141 3.99 13.39 0.44
C CYS A 141 4.24 13.47 -1.07
N ARG A 142 5.51 13.47 -1.46
CA ARG A 142 5.90 13.32 -2.87
C ARG A 142 5.59 11.90 -3.37
N CYS A 143 5.10 11.77 -4.59
CA CYS A 143 4.99 10.48 -5.26
C CYS A 143 6.37 9.88 -5.54
N GLU A 144 7.27 10.69 -6.11
CA GLU A 144 8.64 10.32 -6.45
C GLU A 144 9.62 11.36 -5.90
N LYS A 145 10.73 10.91 -5.29
CA LYS A 145 11.66 11.82 -4.57
C LYS A 145 12.31 12.89 -5.45
N GLN A 146 12.55 12.60 -6.73
CA GLN A 146 13.16 13.55 -7.68
C GLN A 146 12.14 14.50 -8.31
N GLN A 147 10.85 14.20 -8.21
CA GLN A 147 9.81 15.04 -8.77
C GLN A 147 9.26 16.01 -7.71
N PRO A 148 9.26 17.32 -7.99
CA PRO A 148 8.76 18.32 -7.05
C PRO A 148 7.21 18.34 -7.06
N TRP A 149 6.59 17.23 -6.77
CA TRP A 149 5.14 17.01 -6.86
C TRP A 149 4.64 16.20 -5.67
N VAL A 150 3.80 16.81 -4.83
CA VAL A 150 3.08 16.12 -3.76
C VAL A 150 1.72 15.69 -4.25
N THR A 151 1.26 14.53 -3.78
CA THR A 151 -0.04 13.98 -4.14
C THR A 151 -0.89 13.78 -2.91
N ILE A 152 -2.18 14.01 -3.05
CA ILE A 152 -3.13 13.91 -1.94
C ILE A 152 -3.33 12.45 -1.55
N ALA A 153 -3.42 11.54 -2.53
CA ALA A 153 -3.63 10.11 -2.27
C ALA A 153 -2.44 9.49 -1.52
N GLU A 154 -1.19 9.70 -1.97
CA GLU A 154 0.01 9.20 -1.28
C GLU A 154 0.17 9.83 0.11
N THR A 155 -0.25 11.09 0.28
CA THR A 155 -0.26 11.73 1.61
C THR A 155 -1.25 11.04 2.54
N CYS A 156 -2.46 10.68 2.07
CA CYS A 156 -3.44 9.89 2.83
C CYS A 156 -2.90 8.51 3.20
N GLU A 157 -2.24 7.83 2.26
CA GLU A 157 -1.63 6.53 2.52
C GLU A 157 -0.48 6.62 3.54
N LEU A 158 0.31 7.70 3.50
CA LEU A 158 1.31 7.99 4.55
C LEU A 158 0.64 8.22 5.91
N VAL A 159 -0.47 8.94 5.97
CA VAL A 159 -1.27 9.11 7.22
C VAL A 159 -1.68 7.75 7.77
N MET A 160 -2.23 6.88 6.94
CA MET A 160 -2.61 5.52 7.35
C MET A 160 -1.38 4.69 7.81
N ALA A 161 -0.22 4.86 7.17
CA ALA A 161 1.02 4.20 7.58
C ALA A 161 1.52 4.72 8.94
N LEU A 162 1.39 6.03 9.22
CA LEU A 162 1.70 6.63 10.51
C LEU A 162 0.78 6.08 11.62
N LEU A 163 -0.53 5.96 11.35
CA LEU A 163 -1.49 5.34 12.26
C LEU A 163 -1.12 3.88 12.54
N ALA A 164 -0.79 3.11 11.51
CA ALA A 164 -0.33 1.72 11.66
C ALA A 164 0.97 1.60 12.46
N ALA A 165 1.84 2.61 12.43
CA ALA A 165 3.06 2.68 13.24
C ALA A 165 2.82 3.17 14.67
N GLY A 166 1.59 3.63 15.01
CA GLY A 166 1.22 4.23 16.30
C GLY A 166 1.73 5.66 16.48
N ASP A 167 2.00 6.38 15.40
CA ASP A 167 2.41 7.80 15.42
C ASP A 167 1.19 8.69 15.12
N HIS A 168 0.25 8.70 16.06
CA HIS A 168 -1.01 9.43 15.92
C HIS A 168 -0.83 10.94 15.81
N ALA A 169 0.15 11.50 16.54
CA ALA A 169 0.39 12.95 16.52
C ALA A 169 0.79 13.42 15.12
N ARG A 170 1.74 12.74 14.50
CA ARG A 170 2.20 13.05 13.15
C ARG A 170 1.16 12.72 12.09
N ALA A 171 0.36 11.66 12.29
CA ALA A 171 -0.75 11.34 11.40
C ALA A 171 -1.77 12.47 11.33
N VAL A 172 -2.21 12.99 12.50
CA VAL A 172 -3.13 14.13 12.57
C VAL A 172 -2.53 15.40 11.96
N GLU A 173 -1.25 15.66 12.22
CA GLU A 173 -0.52 16.79 11.64
C GLU A 173 -0.53 16.72 10.11
N VAL A 174 -0.07 15.60 9.52
CA VAL A 174 -0.01 15.42 8.05
C VAL A 174 -1.41 15.45 7.43
N TYR A 175 -2.41 14.84 8.09
CA TYR A 175 -3.79 14.91 7.61
C TYR A 175 -4.33 16.34 7.59
N SER A 176 -3.96 17.17 8.57
CA SER A 176 -4.39 18.58 8.61
C SER A 176 -3.90 19.38 7.42
N TRP A 177 -2.72 19.03 6.85
CA TRP A 177 -2.19 19.72 5.65
C TRP A 177 -3.05 19.49 4.41
N LEU A 178 -3.82 18.41 4.36
CA LEU A 178 -4.67 18.09 3.21
C LEU A 178 -5.83 19.07 3.04
N GLN A 179 -6.23 19.77 4.10
CA GLN A 179 -7.39 20.67 4.07
C GLN A 179 -7.21 21.86 3.12
N GLN A 180 -5.99 22.28 2.86
CA GLN A 180 -5.68 23.35 1.89
C GLN A 180 -5.99 22.98 0.45
N TRP A 181 -6.02 21.68 0.13
CA TRP A 181 -6.27 21.15 -1.22
C TRP A 181 -7.75 20.87 -1.50
N ARG A 182 -8.60 21.14 -0.52
CA ARG A 182 -10.05 20.97 -0.62
C ARG A 182 -10.67 22.15 -1.35
N THR A 183 -11.50 21.86 -2.35
CA THR A 183 -12.27 22.89 -3.08
C THR A 183 -13.58 23.21 -2.39
N SER A 184 -14.26 24.29 -2.83
CA SER A 184 -15.52 24.76 -2.23
C SER A 184 -16.67 23.74 -2.34
N ASP A 185 -16.62 22.85 -3.34
CA ASP A 185 -17.59 21.76 -3.52
C ASP A 185 -17.26 20.51 -2.68
N GLY A 186 -16.14 20.55 -1.91
CA GLY A 186 -15.70 19.46 -1.03
C GLY A 186 -14.80 18.41 -1.72
N SER A 187 -14.54 18.53 -3.01
CA SER A 187 -13.62 17.65 -3.73
C SER A 187 -12.15 18.01 -3.47
N TYR A 188 -11.23 17.11 -3.85
CA TYR A 188 -9.80 17.30 -3.67
C TYR A 188 -9.06 17.14 -4.99
N TRP A 189 -8.06 17.98 -5.21
CA TRP A 189 -7.15 17.87 -6.34
C TRP A 189 -6.28 16.60 -6.26
N THR A 190 -5.74 16.16 -7.40
CA THR A 190 -4.81 15.01 -7.43
C THR A 190 -3.51 15.34 -6.73
N GLY A 191 -2.92 16.50 -6.99
CA GLY A 191 -1.65 16.90 -6.41
C GLY A 191 -1.27 18.35 -6.70
N TYR A 192 -0.10 18.75 -6.18
CA TYR A 192 0.44 20.09 -6.28
C TYR A 192 1.91 20.03 -6.71
N GLN A 193 2.24 20.77 -7.76
CA GLN A 193 3.58 20.89 -8.32
C GLN A 193 4.31 22.07 -7.65
N LEU A 194 5.44 21.77 -7.00
CA LEU A 194 6.14 22.69 -6.09
C LEU A 194 6.88 23.83 -6.81
N VAL A 195 7.45 23.57 -7.99
CA VAL A 195 8.27 24.55 -8.72
C VAL A 195 7.42 25.55 -9.48
N GLU A 196 6.36 25.06 -10.07
CA GLU A 196 5.46 25.87 -10.90
C GLU A 196 4.32 26.50 -10.11
N ASP A 197 4.19 26.14 -8.81
CA ASP A 197 3.17 26.65 -7.89
C ASP A 197 1.75 26.45 -8.42
N LEU A 198 1.43 25.23 -8.87
CA LEU A 198 0.13 24.93 -9.45
C LEU A 198 -0.41 23.55 -9.05
N LEU A 199 -1.73 23.44 -9.07
CA LEU A 199 -2.44 22.18 -8.92
C LEU A 199 -2.31 21.36 -10.21
N TRP A 200 -1.83 20.12 -10.12
CA TRP A 200 -1.57 19.29 -11.28
C TRP A 200 -1.74 17.80 -10.98
N PRO A 201 -2.29 17.02 -11.89
CA PRO A 201 -3.02 17.44 -13.10
C PRO A 201 -4.30 18.19 -12.75
N ASP A 202 -4.89 18.89 -13.72
CA ASP A 202 -6.16 19.63 -13.55
C ASP A 202 -7.35 18.67 -13.48
N GLU A 203 -7.37 17.84 -12.44
CA GLU A 203 -8.39 16.83 -12.19
C GLU A 203 -8.60 16.56 -10.70
N LYS A 204 -9.81 16.10 -10.38
CA LYS A 204 -10.26 15.73 -9.01
C LYS A 204 -10.84 14.31 -9.05
N PRO A 205 -9.99 13.28 -9.10
CA PRO A 205 -10.43 11.91 -9.28
C PRO A 205 -11.11 11.36 -8.01
N THR A 206 -12.03 10.43 -8.21
CA THR A 206 -12.77 9.79 -7.12
C THR A 206 -11.87 8.99 -6.17
N TRP A 207 -10.75 8.45 -6.65
CA TRP A 207 -9.81 7.74 -5.77
C TRP A 207 -9.17 8.67 -4.72
N THR A 208 -8.88 9.94 -5.08
CA THR A 208 -8.37 10.93 -4.13
C THR A 208 -9.40 11.20 -3.03
N ALA A 209 -10.67 11.37 -3.41
CA ALA A 209 -11.76 11.51 -2.44
C ALA A 209 -11.90 10.26 -1.55
N GLY A 210 -11.77 9.06 -2.13
CA GLY A 210 -11.76 7.80 -1.39
C GLY A 210 -10.60 7.71 -0.39
N ALA A 211 -9.40 8.14 -0.78
CA ALA A 211 -8.22 8.15 0.10
C ALA A 211 -8.42 9.08 1.31
N ILE A 212 -8.99 10.27 1.09
CA ILE A 212 -9.32 11.24 2.17
C ILE A 212 -10.32 10.65 3.17
N LEU A 213 -11.31 9.89 2.70
CA LEU A 213 -12.30 9.27 3.58
C LEU A 213 -11.74 8.09 4.39
N LEU A 214 -10.68 7.45 3.90
CA LEU A 214 -10.04 6.31 4.57
C LEU A 214 -8.95 6.73 5.56
N ALA A 215 -8.32 7.87 5.36
CA ALA A 215 -7.26 8.39 6.21
C ALA A 215 -7.83 9.12 7.43
#